data_514f4b98e9639f6c175fa65a5f5f9a70
#
_entry.id   514f4b98e9639f6c175fa65a5f5f9a70
#
_cell.length_a   1.000
_cell.length_b   1.000
_cell.length_c   1.000
_cell.angle_alpha   90.00
_cell.angle_beta   90.00
_cell.angle_gamma   90.00
#
_symmetry.space_group_name_H-M   'P 1'
#
loop_
_entity.id
_entity.type
_entity.pdbx_description
1 polymer ?
#
loop_
_entity_poly.entity_id
_entity_poly.type
_entity_poly.pdbx_seq_one_letter_code
_entity_poly.pdbx_strand_id
1 'polypeptide(L)'
;MLQVHLLLQEEWQKVAGLKRFLHVGTAMSCTPHTGSLVKEESASSETGEHLVEYTHSKATIEYLMRKQCPDLPLLVARPSIIVGHSRLGCLPSTSIFWVFRMGLMLQKFMCSLDDKIDVIPVDYCADALLMLLESSLINGEIVHISAGKESSVTFSAIDEAVARALNCDPVGDRYTKVSYDILAMSRHDFKNIFGPCNERLMLKAIRLYGAFSMLNVCFSNDKLLSIGMPKPPKFTDYIKYCIETTKHLSIQQQMEVDFK
;
A
#
# COMPACT_ATOMS: atom_id res chain seq x y z
N MET A 1 -19.39 -7.40 2.53
CA MET A 1 -18.06 -8.03 2.48
C MET A 1 -17.80 -8.91 3.70
N LEU A 2 -17.98 -8.42 4.93
CA LEU A 2 -17.78 -9.17 6.18
C LEU A 2 -18.56 -10.49 6.22
N GLN A 3 -19.85 -10.44 5.92
CA GLN A 3 -20.77 -11.59 6.00
C GLN A 3 -20.41 -12.71 5.01
N VAL A 4 -19.96 -12.37 3.80
CA VAL A 4 -19.50 -13.36 2.80
C VAL A 4 -18.20 -14.04 3.25
N HIS A 5 -17.30 -13.30 3.88
CA HIS A 5 -16.03 -13.84 4.38
C HIS A 5 -16.26 -14.84 5.52
N LEU A 6 -17.15 -14.53 6.45
CA LEU A 6 -17.48 -15.41 7.57
C LEU A 6 -18.20 -16.69 7.09
N LEU A 7 -19.13 -16.58 6.14
CA LEU A 7 -19.81 -17.75 5.56
C LEU A 7 -18.83 -18.69 4.83
N LEU A 8 -17.93 -18.15 4.03
CA LEU A 8 -16.90 -18.95 3.36
C LEU A 8 -16.00 -19.66 4.39
N GLN A 9 -15.71 -19.00 5.49
CA GLN A 9 -14.86 -19.48 6.55
C GLN A 9 -15.50 -20.68 7.31
N GLU A 10 -16.77 -20.59 7.66
CA GLU A 10 -17.53 -21.69 8.29
C GLU A 10 -17.59 -22.93 7.38
N GLU A 11 -17.69 -22.74 6.07
CA GLU A 11 -17.69 -23.85 5.11
C GLU A 11 -16.30 -24.49 4.97
N TRP A 12 -15.21 -23.68 4.97
CA TRP A 12 -13.85 -24.20 4.88
C TRP A 12 -13.44 -25.04 6.09
N GLN A 13 -13.95 -24.74 7.30
CA GLN A 13 -13.71 -25.55 8.49
C GLN A 13 -14.24 -26.99 8.34
N LYS A 14 -15.25 -27.19 7.49
CA LYS A 14 -15.81 -28.52 7.19
C LYS A 14 -14.96 -29.33 6.22
N VAL A 15 -13.91 -28.73 5.62
CA VAL A 15 -13.04 -29.42 4.68
C VAL A 15 -12.06 -30.29 5.46
N ALA A 16 -12.26 -31.62 5.37
CA ALA A 16 -11.35 -32.57 6.01
C ALA A 16 -9.93 -32.45 5.45
N GLY A 17 -8.94 -32.36 6.35
CA GLY A 17 -7.54 -32.32 5.97
C GLY A 17 -7.03 -30.97 5.48
N LEU A 18 -7.76 -29.89 5.70
CA LEU A 18 -7.27 -28.54 5.43
C LEU A 18 -5.98 -28.27 6.22
N LYS A 19 -4.86 -28.09 5.52
CA LYS A 19 -3.55 -27.86 6.15
C LYS A 19 -3.28 -26.39 6.42
N ARG A 20 -3.84 -25.49 5.61
CA ARG A 20 -3.60 -24.05 5.71
C ARG A 20 -4.74 -23.25 5.08
N PHE A 21 -5.10 -22.18 5.74
CA PHE A 21 -5.96 -21.12 5.24
C PHE A 21 -5.16 -19.82 5.23
N LEU A 22 -4.79 -19.31 4.04
CA LEU A 22 -4.07 -18.06 3.89
C LEU A 22 -5.04 -16.90 3.73
N HIS A 23 -5.15 -16.06 4.76
CA HIS A 23 -5.93 -14.82 4.70
C HIS A 23 -5.05 -13.66 4.24
N VAL A 24 -5.48 -12.94 3.21
CA VAL A 24 -4.79 -11.74 2.72
C VAL A 24 -5.43 -10.50 3.31
N GLY A 25 -4.78 -9.94 4.32
CA GLY A 25 -5.16 -8.69 4.99
C GLY A 25 -4.49 -7.46 4.39
N THR A 26 -4.02 -6.57 5.25
CA THR A 26 -3.17 -5.42 4.91
C THR A 26 -2.25 -5.08 6.09
N ALA A 27 -1.04 -4.64 5.84
CA ALA A 27 -0.12 -4.19 6.88
C ALA A 27 -0.66 -2.98 7.69
N MET A 28 -1.59 -2.23 7.10
CA MET A 28 -2.25 -1.10 7.77
C MET A 28 -3.36 -1.51 8.76
N SER A 29 -3.68 -2.79 8.91
CA SER A 29 -4.74 -3.28 9.83
C SER A 29 -4.37 -3.18 11.31
N CYS A 30 -3.09 -2.97 11.64
CA CYS A 30 -2.61 -2.84 13.01
C CYS A 30 -2.58 -1.39 13.54
N THR A 31 -3.16 -0.41 12.83
CA THR A 31 -3.15 1.02 13.23
C THR A 31 -1.75 1.52 13.61
N PRO A 32 -0.80 1.57 12.67
CA PRO A 32 0.58 1.88 12.97
C PRO A 32 0.77 3.31 13.51
N HIS A 33 1.65 3.47 14.48
CA HIS A 33 2.05 4.79 14.96
C HIS A 33 3.04 5.45 13.98
N THR A 34 2.90 6.74 13.79
CA THR A 34 3.77 7.54 12.91
C THR A 34 5.24 7.36 13.26
N GLY A 35 6.09 7.17 12.24
CA GLY A 35 7.55 7.05 12.38
C GLY A 35 8.02 5.70 12.93
N SER A 36 7.16 4.70 13.02
CA SER A 36 7.49 3.41 13.63
C SER A 36 7.94 2.34 12.64
N LEU A 37 8.71 1.37 13.15
CA LEU A 37 8.86 0.05 12.52
C LEU A 37 7.81 -0.88 13.12
N VAL A 38 6.83 -1.26 12.32
CA VAL A 38 5.72 -2.12 12.73
C VAL A 38 6.16 -3.58 12.68
N LYS A 39 6.06 -4.28 13.81
CA LYS A 39 6.40 -5.69 13.92
C LYS A 39 5.27 -6.60 13.46
N GLU A 40 5.62 -7.82 13.05
CA GLU A 40 4.68 -8.83 12.54
C GLU A 40 3.80 -9.45 13.64
N GLU A 41 4.12 -9.25 14.91
CA GLU A 41 3.31 -9.69 16.05
C GLU A 41 2.17 -8.74 16.39
N SER A 42 2.12 -7.56 15.76
CA SER A 42 1.09 -6.55 16.05
C SER A 42 -0.28 -7.09 15.67
N ALA A 43 -1.09 -7.42 16.68
CA ALA A 43 -2.46 -7.87 16.45
C ALA A 43 -3.30 -6.77 15.79
N SER A 44 -4.26 -7.17 14.95
CA SER A 44 -5.27 -6.24 14.46
C SER A 44 -6.17 -5.83 15.65
N SER A 45 -6.44 -4.54 15.75
CA SER A 45 -7.30 -3.99 16.80
C SER A 45 -8.70 -3.72 16.25
N GLU A 46 -9.71 -4.34 16.84
CA GLU A 46 -11.12 -4.03 16.52
C GLU A 46 -11.50 -2.61 16.97
N THR A 47 -10.83 -2.10 18.02
CA THR A 47 -11.12 -0.81 18.66
C THR A 47 -10.15 0.30 18.28
N GLY A 48 -9.16 0.01 17.42
CA GLY A 48 -8.16 0.99 16.99
C GLY A 48 -8.76 2.06 16.08
N GLU A 49 -8.21 3.27 16.14
CA GLU A 49 -8.55 4.34 15.20
C GLU A 49 -7.94 4.03 13.82
N HIS A 50 -8.78 3.66 12.88
CA HIS A 50 -8.38 3.41 11.50
C HIS A 50 -8.53 4.67 10.66
N LEU A 51 -7.57 4.94 9.79
CA LEU A 51 -7.62 6.09 8.87
C LEU A 51 -8.77 6.00 7.88
N VAL A 52 -9.17 4.77 7.52
CA VAL A 52 -10.21 4.51 6.53
C VAL A 52 -11.00 3.25 6.85
N GLU A 53 -12.24 3.19 6.37
CA GLU A 53 -13.14 2.05 6.53
C GLU A 53 -12.55 0.74 5.97
N TYR A 54 -11.78 0.82 4.90
CA TYR A 54 -11.10 -0.35 4.32
C TYR A 54 -10.16 -1.03 5.33
N THR A 55 -9.28 -0.28 6.01
CA THR A 55 -8.35 -0.85 6.98
C THR A 55 -9.09 -1.36 8.23
N HIS A 56 -10.14 -0.67 8.65
CA HIS A 56 -11.03 -1.12 9.72
C HIS A 56 -11.71 -2.46 9.36
N SER A 57 -12.31 -2.56 8.17
CA SER A 57 -12.96 -3.80 7.74
C SER A 57 -12.00 -4.99 7.65
N LYS A 58 -10.76 -4.77 7.18
CA LYS A 58 -9.70 -5.79 7.14
C LYS A 58 -9.29 -6.24 8.54
N ALA A 59 -9.09 -5.29 9.48
CA ALA A 59 -8.76 -5.59 10.86
C ALA A 59 -9.88 -6.38 11.56
N THR A 60 -11.13 -5.96 11.36
CA THR A 60 -12.32 -6.64 11.90
C THR A 60 -12.42 -8.09 11.39
N ILE A 61 -12.19 -8.32 10.08
CA ILE A 61 -12.19 -9.67 9.51
C ILE A 61 -11.13 -10.54 10.19
N GLU A 62 -9.88 -10.09 10.30
CA GLU A 62 -8.81 -10.85 10.96
C GLU A 62 -9.17 -11.19 12.41
N TYR A 63 -9.69 -10.24 13.17
CA TYR A 63 -10.12 -10.43 14.56
C TYR A 63 -11.23 -11.49 14.65
N LEU A 64 -12.28 -11.36 13.84
CA LEU A 64 -13.41 -12.31 13.84
C LEU A 64 -12.98 -13.71 13.43
N MET A 65 -12.09 -13.84 12.43
CA MET A 65 -11.54 -15.13 12.03
C MET A 65 -10.85 -15.85 13.18
N ARG A 66 -10.01 -15.14 13.92
CA ARG A 66 -9.31 -15.71 15.09
C ARG A 66 -10.25 -16.07 16.22
N LYS A 67 -11.28 -15.24 16.47
CA LYS A 67 -12.22 -15.41 17.57
C LYS A 67 -13.26 -16.51 17.30
N GLN A 68 -13.81 -16.56 16.10
CA GLN A 68 -14.91 -17.48 15.77
C GLN A 68 -14.46 -18.82 15.23
N CYS A 69 -13.24 -18.88 14.69
CA CYS A 69 -12.71 -20.10 14.10
C CYS A 69 -11.30 -20.42 14.64
N PRO A 70 -11.18 -20.71 15.96
CA PRO A 70 -9.88 -20.95 16.61
C PRO A 70 -9.13 -22.15 16.03
N ASP A 71 -9.85 -23.15 15.50
CA ASP A 71 -9.27 -24.37 14.93
C ASP A 71 -8.90 -24.24 13.44
N LEU A 72 -9.20 -23.09 12.82
CA LEU A 72 -8.82 -22.84 11.43
C LEU A 72 -7.29 -22.76 11.34
N PRO A 73 -6.64 -23.52 10.43
CA PRO A 73 -5.19 -23.42 10.22
C PRO A 73 -4.82 -22.11 9.50
N LEU A 74 -5.06 -21.00 10.21
CA LEU A 74 -4.99 -19.64 9.68
C LEU A 74 -3.54 -19.13 9.65
N LEU A 75 -3.08 -18.68 8.49
CA LEU A 75 -1.90 -17.83 8.31
C LEU A 75 -2.34 -16.50 7.73
N VAL A 76 -1.94 -15.38 8.32
CA VAL A 76 -2.32 -14.04 7.87
C VAL A 76 -1.18 -13.38 7.13
N ALA A 77 -1.36 -13.14 5.84
CA ALA A 77 -0.46 -12.33 5.03
C ALA A 77 -0.95 -10.88 4.99
N ARG A 78 -0.08 -9.93 5.30
CA ARG A 78 -0.38 -8.51 5.32
C ARG A 78 0.52 -7.75 4.33
N PRO A 79 0.10 -7.61 3.06
CA PRO A 79 0.81 -6.75 2.13
C PRO A 79 0.85 -5.30 2.59
N SER A 80 1.98 -4.62 2.35
CA SER A 80 2.10 -3.17 2.41
C SER A 80 1.44 -2.53 1.17
N ILE A 81 1.83 -1.32 0.80
CA ILE A 81 1.28 -0.65 -0.38
C ILE A 81 1.81 -1.35 -1.64
N ILE A 82 0.89 -1.85 -2.47
CA ILE A 82 1.24 -2.50 -3.75
C ILE A 82 1.12 -1.47 -4.86
N VAL A 83 2.22 -1.22 -5.60
CA VAL A 83 2.23 -0.31 -6.75
C VAL A 83 2.99 -0.93 -7.91
N GLY A 84 2.31 -1.12 -9.02
CA GLY A 84 2.91 -1.59 -10.26
C GLY A 84 3.49 -3.00 -10.20
N HIS A 85 4.18 -3.38 -11.24
CA HIS A 85 4.91 -4.64 -11.42
C HIS A 85 6.37 -4.32 -11.70
N SER A 86 7.30 -5.09 -11.16
CA SER A 86 8.75 -4.80 -11.22
C SER A 86 9.32 -4.65 -12.65
N ARG A 87 8.67 -5.23 -13.66
CA ARG A 87 9.09 -5.18 -15.07
C ARG A 87 8.03 -4.62 -16.01
N LEU A 88 6.73 -4.79 -15.70
CA LEU A 88 5.61 -4.39 -16.56
C LEU A 88 5.02 -3.03 -16.14
N GLY A 89 5.58 -2.39 -15.10
CA GLY A 89 5.07 -1.12 -14.61
C GLY A 89 3.60 -1.20 -14.19
N CYS A 90 2.77 -0.28 -14.66
CA CYS A 90 1.35 -0.20 -14.34
C CYS A 90 0.43 -0.91 -15.35
N LEU A 91 0.96 -1.75 -16.26
CA LEU A 91 0.12 -2.49 -17.22
C LEU A 91 -0.90 -3.42 -16.54
N PRO A 92 -0.54 -4.20 -15.49
CA PRO A 92 -1.52 -5.03 -14.80
C PRO A 92 -2.54 -4.22 -14.00
N SER A 93 -2.09 -3.11 -13.40
CA SER A 93 -2.91 -2.18 -12.61
C SER A 93 -2.15 -0.87 -12.41
N THR A 94 -2.83 0.25 -12.57
CA THR A 94 -2.30 1.57 -12.21
C THR A 94 -2.16 1.73 -10.70
N SER A 95 -2.98 1.02 -9.91
CA SER A 95 -3.02 1.16 -8.46
C SER A 95 -2.99 2.64 -8.06
N ILE A 96 -2.42 2.96 -6.91
CA ILE A 96 -2.29 4.36 -6.44
C ILE A 96 -1.08 5.11 -7.02
N PHE A 97 -0.47 4.64 -8.12
CA PHE A 97 0.70 5.31 -8.72
C PHE A 97 0.44 6.78 -9.07
N TRP A 98 -0.78 7.10 -9.46
CA TRP A 98 -1.22 8.48 -9.75
C TRP A 98 -1.10 9.42 -8.54
N VAL A 99 -1.15 8.93 -7.29
CA VAL A 99 -0.96 9.76 -6.08
C VAL A 99 0.45 10.34 -6.04
N PHE A 100 1.47 9.52 -6.34
CA PHE A 100 2.86 9.98 -6.41
C PHE A 100 3.04 11.02 -7.50
N ARG A 101 2.49 10.77 -8.70
CA ARG A 101 2.51 11.74 -9.79
C ARG A 101 1.84 13.05 -9.41
N MET A 102 0.67 12.98 -8.80
CA MET A 102 -0.10 14.15 -8.37
C MET A 102 0.67 15.00 -7.36
N GLY A 103 1.26 14.38 -6.33
CA GLY A 103 2.03 15.10 -5.32
C GLY A 103 3.23 15.84 -5.90
N LEU A 104 3.97 15.22 -6.82
CA LEU A 104 5.11 15.84 -7.51
C LEU A 104 4.65 16.95 -8.47
N MET A 105 3.57 16.77 -9.24
CA MET A 105 3.03 17.80 -10.12
C MET A 105 2.52 19.02 -9.34
N LEU A 106 1.93 18.83 -8.16
CA LEU A 106 1.52 19.91 -7.26
C LEU A 106 2.71 20.62 -6.60
N GLN A 107 3.89 19.98 -6.55
CA GLN A 107 5.07 20.41 -5.78
C GLN A 107 4.77 20.61 -4.28
N LYS A 108 3.70 20.02 -3.80
CA LYS A 108 3.26 20.09 -2.40
C LYS A 108 2.35 18.92 -2.07
N PHE A 109 2.51 18.37 -0.87
CA PHE A 109 1.62 17.33 -0.36
C PHE A 109 1.66 17.31 1.18
N MET A 110 0.97 16.34 1.80
CA MET A 110 0.84 16.26 3.26
C MET A 110 2.06 15.63 3.95
N CYS A 111 2.91 14.91 3.21
CA CYS A 111 4.16 14.32 3.72
C CYS A 111 5.38 15.23 3.48
N SER A 112 6.48 14.95 4.20
CA SER A 112 7.80 15.50 3.90
C SER A 112 8.49 14.66 2.83
N LEU A 113 9.43 15.25 2.08
CA LEU A 113 10.32 14.49 1.19
C LEU A 113 11.22 13.50 1.95
N ASP A 114 11.51 13.76 3.23
CA ASP A 114 12.30 12.87 4.09
C ASP A 114 11.49 11.71 4.68
N ASP A 115 10.15 11.79 4.63
CA ASP A 115 9.29 10.72 5.13
C ASP A 115 9.45 9.48 4.24
N LYS A 116 9.41 8.30 4.88
CA LYS A 116 9.52 7.00 4.19
C LYS A 116 8.15 6.45 3.84
N ILE A 117 8.16 5.63 2.78
CA ILE A 117 7.00 4.85 2.38
C ILE A 117 7.41 3.41 2.06
N ASP A 118 6.57 2.47 2.46
CA ASP A 118 6.74 1.04 2.26
C ASP A 118 5.88 0.59 1.07
N VAL A 119 6.54 0.36 -0.06
CA VAL A 119 5.91 0.01 -1.35
C VAL A 119 6.57 -1.22 -1.93
N ILE A 120 5.76 -2.16 -2.39
CA ILE A 120 6.20 -3.38 -3.10
C ILE A 120 5.52 -3.51 -4.46
N PRO A 121 6.12 -4.22 -5.43
CA PRO A 121 5.45 -4.51 -6.70
C PRO A 121 4.54 -5.75 -6.56
N VAL A 122 3.53 -5.84 -7.43
CA VAL A 122 2.51 -6.89 -7.38
C VAL A 122 3.06 -8.30 -7.62
N ASP A 123 4.07 -8.44 -8.48
CA ASP A 123 4.75 -9.72 -8.73
C ASP A 123 5.47 -10.24 -7.48
N TYR A 124 6.19 -9.38 -6.76
CA TYR A 124 6.79 -9.76 -5.48
C TYR A 124 5.72 -10.21 -4.46
N CYS A 125 4.60 -9.49 -4.41
CA CYS A 125 3.49 -9.87 -3.53
C CYS A 125 2.93 -11.25 -3.91
N ALA A 126 2.73 -11.53 -5.20
CA ALA A 126 2.23 -12.81 -5.69
C ALA A 126 3.18 -13.96 -5.34
N ASP A 127 4.47 -13.81 -5.59
CA ASP A 127 5.49 -14.81 -5.26
C ASP A 127 5.54 -15.09 -3.76
N ALA A 128 5.44 -14.04 -2.93
CA ALA A 128 5.39 -14.17 -1.48
C ALA A 128 4.14 -14.93 -1.01
N LEU A 129 2.97 -14.67 -1.58
CA LEU A 129 1.74 -15.39 -1.25
C LEU A 129 1.86 -16.88 -1.59
N LEU A 130 2.44 -17.22 -2.74
CA LEU A 130 2.69 -18.62 -3.13
C LEU A 130 3.66 -19.29 -2.17
N MET A 131 4.76 -18.63 -1.83
CA MET A 131 5.74 -19.15 -0.86
C MET A 131 5.11 -19.38 0.51
N LEU A 132 4.24 -18.49 0.98
CA LEU A 132 3.55 -18.61 2.26
C LEU A 132 2.60 -19.81 2.30
N LEU A 133 2.01 -20.23 1.18
CA LEU A 133 1.17 -21.42 1.11
C LEU A 133 1.97 -22.70 1.40
N GLU A 134 3.23 -22.74 1.01
CA GLU A 134 4.12 -23.91 1.16
C GLU A 134 5.10 -23.79 2.33
N SER A 135 5.08 -22.66 3.06
CA SER A 135 6.05 -22.36 4.11
C SER A 135 5.96 -23.29 5.30
N SER A 136 7.04 -23.34 6.09
CA SER A 136 7.11 -24.05 7.38
C SER A 136 6.56 -23.21 8.55
N LEU A 137 6.09 -21.99 8.31
CA LEU A 137 5.54 -21.14 9.35
C LEU A 137 4.33 -21.77 10.02
N ILE A 138 4.19 -21.50 11.32
CA ILE A 138 3.11 -22.05 12.13
C ILE A 138 1.79 -21.34 11.79
N ASN A 139 0.69 -22.09 11.77
CA ASN A 139 -0.64 -21.52 11.68
C ASN A 139 -0.90 -20.59 12.88
N GLY A 140 -1.60 -19.51 12.65
CA GLY A 140 -1.82 -18.45 13.64
C GLY A 140 -0.85 -17.28 13.54
N GLU A 141 0.24 -17.42 12.77
CA GLU A 141 1.18 -16.32 12.57
C GLU A 141 0.66 -15.21 11.65
N ILE A 142 1.23 -14.02 11.83
CA ILE A 142 1.07 -12.87 10.95
C ILE A 142 2.40 -12.67 10.23
N VAL A 143 2.35 -12.45 8.92
CA VAL A 143 3.50 -12.19 8.07
C VAL A 143 3.24 -10.93 7.24
N HIS A 144 4.16 -9.98 7.28
CA HIS A 144 4.11 -8.83 6.41
C HIS A 144 4.78 -9.14 5.06
N ILE A 145 4.11 -8.80 3.98
CA ILE A 145 4.69 -8.75 2.63
C ILE A 145 4.99 -7.29 2.34
N SER A 146 6.19 -6.83 2.67
CA SER A 146 6.53 -5.42 2.73
C SER A 146 7.95 -5.15 2.23
N ALA A 147 8.23 -3.89 1.92
CA ALA A 147 9.59 -3.45 1.56
C ALA A 147 10.57 -3.59 2.73
N GLY A 148 10.06 -3.54 3.95
CA GLY A 148 10.89 -3.59 5.14
C GLY A 148 11.78 -2.35 5.30
N LYS A 149 12.63 -2.38 6.31
CA LYS A 149 13.52 -1.25 6.61
C LYS A 149 14.52 -0.95 5.49
N GLU A 150 14.97 -1.98 4.77
CA GLU A 150 16.05 -1.85 3.79
C GLU A 150 15.59 -1.41 2.41
N SER A 151 14.35 -1.79 2.00
CA SER A 151 13.82 -1.46 0.67
C SER A 151 12.76 -0.37 0.69
N SER A 152 12.28 0.08 1.86
CA SER A 152 11.48 1.30 1.96
C SER A 152 12.29 2.51 1.53
N VAL A 153 11.66 3.43 0.82
CA VAL A 153 12.32 4.60 0.22
C VAL A 153 11.72 5.91 0.74
N THR A 154 12.48 7.00 0.68
CA THR A 154 11.98 8.34 0.98
C THR A 154 11.23 8.92 -0.22
N PHE A 155 10.36 9.89 0.02
CA PHE A 155 9.70 10.62 -1.08
C PHE A 155 10.71 11.42 -1.91
N SER A 156 11.84 11.88 -1.33
CA SER A 156 12.93 12.50 -2.08
C SER A 156 13.59 11.52 -3.07
N ALA A 157 13.84 10.28 -2.64
CA ALA A 157 14.38 9.26 -3.56
C ALA A 157 13.40 8.93 -4.69
N ILE A 158 12.07 8.97 -4.42
CA ILE A 158 11.03 8.81 -5.44
C ILE A 158 11.05 9.97 -6.42
N ASP A 159 11.13 11.22 -5.93
CA ASP A 159 11.22 12.43 -6.76
C ASP A 159 12.40 12.36 -7.72
N GLU A 160 13.60 12.06 -7.20
CA GLU A 160 14.80 11.88 -8.03
C GLU A 160 14.66 10.76 -9.07
N ALA A 161 14.02 9.63 -8.70
CA ALA A 161 13.81 8.52 -9.62
C ALA A 161 12.82 8.87 -10.74
N VAL A 162 11.75 9.60 -10.41
CA VAL A 162 10.80 10.15 -11.37
C VAL A 162 11.48 11.13 -12.31
N ALA A 163 12.26 12.07 -11.76
CA ALA A 163 12.99 13.07 -12.54
C ALA A 163 13.95 12.42 -13.55
N ARG A 164 14.72 11.41 -13.10
CA ARG A 164 15.58 10.64 -14.01
C ARG A 164 14.79 9.93 -15.12
N ALA A 165 13.64 9.32 -14.79
CA ALA A 165 12.84 8.63 -15.78
C ALA A 165 12.17 9.56 -16.80
N LEU A 166 11.88 10.80 -16.40
CA LEU A 166 11.31 11.85 -17.26
C LEU A 166 12.37 12.73 -17.95
N ASN A 167 13.65 12.54 -17.61
CA ASN A 167 14.77 13.37 -18.06
C ASN A 167 14.54 14.87 -17.75
N CYS A 168 14.18 15.17 -16.51
CA CYS A 168 13.96 16.52 -16.01
C CYS A 168 14.58 16.70 -14.61
N ASP A 169 14.59 17.90 -14.09
CA ASP A 169 15.05 18.17 -12.73
C ASP A 169 14.03 17.69 -11.70
N PRO A 170 14.48 17.15 -10.54
CA PRO A 170 13.59 16.82 -9.44
C PRO A 170 12.92 18.07 -8.89
N VAL A 171 11.78 17.88 -8.24
CA VAL A 171 11.06 18.96 -7.55
C VAL A 171 11.95 19.54 -6.43
N GLY A 172 12.57 18.67 -5.63
CA GLY A 172 13.56 19.04 -4.63
C GLY A 172 13.10 20.18 -3.71
N ASP A 173 13.90 21.24 -3.58
CA ASP A 173 13.62 22.39 -2.69
C ASP A 173 12.35 23.19 -3.06
N ARG A 174 11.78 22.96 -4.24
CA ARG A 174 10.51 23.59 -4.63
C ARG A 174 9.31 22.91 -3.97
N TYR A 175 9.52 21.70 -3.41
CA TYR A 175 8.48 20.95 -2.73
C TYR A 175 8.18 21.55 -1.35
N THR A 176 6.90 21.59 -1.00
CA THR A 176 6.46 22.10 0.31
C THR A 176 5.50 21.11 0.98
N LYS A 177 5.80 20.72 2.21
CA LYS A 177 4.84 19.99 3.07
C LYS A 177 3.75 20.97 3.52
N VAL A 178 2.49 20.62 3.28
CA VAL A 178 1.34 21.47 3.60
C VAL A 178 0.22 20.65 4.24
N SER A 179 -0.72 21.33 4.91
CA SER A 179 -1.94 20.68 5.41
C SER A 179 -2.93 20.40 4.28
N TYR A 180 -3.88 19.50 4.55
CA TYR A 180 -5.00 19.25 3.64
C TYR A 180 -5.77 20.54 3.27
N ASP A 181 -5.98 21.45 4.24
CA ASP A 181 -6.73 22.68 4.00
C ASP A 181 -6.05 23.59 2.97
N ILE A 182 -4.71 23.67 3.01
CA ILE A 182 -3.94 24.41 2.00
C ILE A 182 -4.09 23.77 0.61
N LEU A 183 -4.06 22.43 0.53
CA LEU A 183 -4.31 21.72 -0.74
C LEU A 183 -5.74 21.95 -1.24
N ALA A 184 -6.72 21.95 -0.34
CA ALA A 184 -8.12 22.23 -0.69
C ALA A 184 -8.33 23.67 -1.20
N MET A 185 -7.64 24.64 -0.62
CA MET A 185 -7.64 26.05 -1.10
C MET A 185 -7.01 26.18 -2.49
N SER A 186 -6.03 25.32 -2.83
CA SER A 186 -5.37 25.33 -4.15
C SER A 186 -6.16 24.62 -5.25
N ARG A 187 -7.38 24.16 -4.98
CA ARG A 187 -8.19 23.38 -5.96
C ARG A 187 -8.41 24.08 -7.29
N HIS A 188 -8.43 25.41 -7.28
CA HIS A 188 -8.64 26.23 -8.50
C HIS A 188 -7.52 26.03 -9.53
N ASP A 189 -6.32 25.62 -9.06
CA ASP A 189 -5.17 25.38 -9.92
C ASP A 189 -5.17 23.98 -10.54
N PHE A 190 -6.02 23.07 -10.06
CA PHE A 190 -6.00 21.66 -10.48
C PHE A 190 -6.18 21.47 -11.97
N LYS A 191 -7.10 22.22 -12.60
CA LYS A 191 -7.31 22.15 -14.04
C LYS A 191 -6.11 22.65 -14.84
N ASN A 192 -5.40 23.64 -14.33
CA ASN A 192 -4.19 24.16 -14.97
C ASN A 192 -3.03 23.17 -14.86
N ILE A 193 -2.92 22.45 -13.73
CA ILE A 193 -1.83 21.51 -13.43
C ILE A 193 -2.09 20.13 -14.07
N PHE A 194 -3.31 19.62 -13.98
CA PHE A 194 -3.66 18.24 -14.35
C PHE A 194 -4.47 18.13 -15.65
N GLY A 195 -4.86 19.28 -16.24
CA GLY A 195 -5.83 19.31 -17.33
C GLY A 195 -7.27 19.10 -16.85
N PRO A 196 -8.20 18.79 -17.76
CA PRO A 196 -9.59 18.54 -17.41
C PRO A 196 -9.71 17.47 -16.33
N CYS A 197 -10.29 17.85 -15.17
CA CYS A 197 -10.39 16.94 -14.03
C CYS A 197 -11.60 17.25 -13.14
N ASN A 198 -12.04 16.24 -12.38
CA ASN A 198 -13.03 16.40 -11.32
C ASN A 198 -12.32 16.79 -10.01
N GLU A 199 -12.29 18.09 -9.73
CA GLU A 199 -11.62 18.68 -8.56
C GLU A 199 -12.12 18.09 -7.23
N ARG A 200 -13.43 17.77 -7.11
CA ARG A 200 -14.00 17.17 -5.89
C ARG A 200 -13.50 15.75 -5.66
N LEU A 201 -13.42 14.96 -6.73
CA LEU A 201 -12.89 13.61 -6.67
C LEU A 201 -11.40 13.63 -6.28
N MET A 202 -10.64 14.56 -6.88
CA MET A 202 -9.22 14.74 -6.54
C MET A 202 -9.02 15.12 -5.08
N LEU A 203 -9.82 16.07 -4.55
CA LEU A 203 -9.75 16.42 -3.13
C LEU A 203 -10.10 15.25 -2.20
N LYS A 204 -11.13 14.46 -2.56
CA LYS A 204 -11.46 13.24 -1.81
C LYS A 204 -10.26 12.28 -1.77
N ALA A 205 -9.61 12.10 -2.90
CA ALA A 205 -8.43 11.26 -3.02
C ALA A 205 -7.22 11.80 -2.23
N ILE A 206 -6.95 13.10 -2.31
CA ILE A 206 -5.90 13.77 -1.53
C ILE A 206 -6.14 13.57 -0.03
N ARG A 207 -7.38 13.73 0.43
CA ARG A 207 -7.72 13.53 1.85
C ARG A 207 -7.45 12.10 2.30
N LEU A 208 -7.85 11.12 1.48
CA LEU A 208 -7.70 9.69 1.77
C LEU A 208 -6.23 9.27 1.79
N TYR A 209 -5.53 9.48 0.69
CA TYR A 209 -4.15 8.99 0.51
C TYR A 209 -3.12 9.88 1.20
N GLY A 210 -3.41 11.17 1.40
CA GLY A 210 -2.57 12.07 2.16
C GLY A 210 -2.42 11.65 3.62
N ALA A 211 -3.47 11.13 4.23
CA ALA A 211 -3.39 10.59 5.60
C ALA A 211 -2.40 9.43 5.71
N PHE A 212 -2.38 8.51 4.72
CA PHE A 212 -1.41 7.42 4.68
C PHE A 212 0.03 7.91 4.43
N SER A 213 0.22 8.93 3.60
CA SER A 213 1.55 9.47 3.31
C SER A 213 2.24 10.09 4.52
N MET A 214 1.45 10.57 5.51
CA MET A 214 1.97 11.16 6.75
C MET A 214 2.42 10.14 7.79
N LEU A 215 2.14 8.86 7.61
CA LEU A 215 2.47 7.83 8.61
C LEU A 215 3.97 7.62 8.78
N ASN A 216 4.76 7.79 7.71
CA ASN A 216 6.22 7.57 7.75
C ASN A 216 6.56 6.24 8.44
N VAL A 217 5.92 5.14 8.05
CA VAL A 217 6.08 3.81 8.65
C VAL A 217 6.77 2.85 7.72
N CYS A 218 7.48 1.89 8.32
CA CYS A 218 7.98 0.69 7.65
C CYS A 218 7.40 -0.54 8.36
N PHE A 219 7.18 -1.60 7.62
CA PHE A 219 6.70 -2.87 8.18
C PHE A 219 7.85 -3.88 8.16
N SER A 220 8.13 -4.53 9.30
CA SER A 220 9.09 -5.64 9.33
C SER A 220 8.64 -6.75 8.36
N ASN A 221 9.62 -7.33 7.64
CA ASN A 221 9.42 -8.48 6.76
C ASN A 221 10.36 -9.64 7.15
N ASP A 222 10.78 -9.67 8.40
CA ASP A 222 11.79 -10.60 8.90
C ASP A 222 11.35 -12.06 8.75
N LYS A 223 10.07 -12.36 9.02
CA LYS A 223 9.53 -13.72 8.85
C LYS A 223 9.56 -14.18 7.39
N LEU A 224 9.15 -13.30 6.48
CA LEU A 224 9.15 -13.60 5.05
C LEU A 224 10.57 -13.88 4.53
N LEU A 225 11.55 -13.07 4.96
CA LEU A 225 12.96 -13.27 4.60
C LEU A 225 13.52 -14.54 5.26
N SER A 226 13.11 -14.88 6.47
CA SER A 226 13.59 -16.06 7.19
C SER A 226 13.19 -17.39 6.53
N ILE A 227 12.11 -17.42 5.76
CA ILE A 227 11.68 -18.60 5.00
C ILE A 227 12.28 -18.66 3.59
N GLY A 228 13.19 -17.74 3.26
CA GLY A 228 13.96 -17.75 2.02
C GLY A 228 13.44 -16.83 0.91
N MET A 229 12.43 -15.97 1.18
CA MET A 229 12.00 -14.97 0.21
C MET A 229 13.14 -13.97 -0.04
N PRO A 230 13.49 -13.64 -1.29
CA PRO A 230 14.48 -12.61 -1.58
C PRO A 230 14.03 -11.24 -1.09
N LYS A 231 14.98 -10.33 -0.88
CA LYS A 231 14.66 -8.93 -0.55
C LYS A 231 13.81 -8.30 -1.67
N PRO A 232 12.75 -7.56 -1.34
CA PRO A 232 11.96 -6.88 -2.34
C PRO A 232 12.78 -5.80 -3.06
N PRO A 233 12.52 -5.55 -4.35
CA PRO A 233 13.13 -4.42 -5.04
C PRO A 233 12.64 -3.10 -4.42
N LYS A 234 13.47 -2.09 -4.40
CA LYS A 234 13.06 -0.74 -4.02
C LYS A 234 12.09 -0.18 -5.06
N PHE A 235 11.13 0.61 -4.64
CA PHE A 235 10.20 1.25 -5.56
C PHE A 235 10.93 2.09 -6.64
N THR A 236 12.03 2.72 -6.26
CA THR A 236 12.88 3.49 -7.16
C THR A 236 13.56 2.66 -8.27
N ASP A 237 13.69 1.35 -8.09
CA ASP A 237 14.35 0.49 -9.08
C ASP A 237 13.46 0.23 -10.29
N TYR A 238 12.13 0.22 -10.10
CA TYR A 238 11.15 -0.10 -11.14
C TYR A 238 10.17 1.03 -11.48
N ILE A 239 10.20 2.16 -10.78
CA ILE A 239 9.31 3.30 -11.02
C ILE A 239 9.33 3.81 -12.46
N LYS A 240 10.49 3.69 -13.15
CA LYS A 240 10.62 4.05 -14.57
C LYS A 240 9.62 3.31 -15.44
N TYR A 241 9.36 2.02 -15.18
CA TYR A 241 8.36 1.24 -15.93
C TYR A 241 6.93 1.70 -15.63
N CYS A 242 6.67 2.10 -14.38
CA CYS A 242 5.39 2.69 -14.01
C CYS A 242 5.14 4.01 -14.76
N ILE A 243 6.17 4.86 -14.90
CA ILE A 243 6.11 6.11 -15.66
C ILE A 243 5.90 5.83 -17.15
N GLU A 244 6.71 4.95 -17.76
CA GLU A 244 6.62 4.61 -19.17
C GLU A 244 5.23 4.13 -19.57
N THR A 245 4.61 3.32 -18.72
CA THR A 245 3.29 2.73 -18.99
C THR A 245 2.12 3.67 -18.70
N THR A 246 2.35 4.78 -17.96
CA THR A 246 1.29 5.72 -17.58
C THR A 246 1.47 7.14 -18.10
N LYS A 247 2.60 7.47 -18.75
CA LYS A 247 2.89 8.83 -19.23
C LYS A 247 1.85 9.41 -20.19
N HIS A 248 1.13 8.56 -20.91
CA HIS A 248 0.07 8.95 -21.83
C HIS A 248 -1.30 9.13 -21.17
N LEU A 249 -1.44 8.77 -19.90
CA LEU A 249 -2.67 8.87 -19.13
C LEU A 249 -2.65 10.13 -18.26
N SER A 250 -3.75 10.88 -18.25
CA SER A 250 -3.96 11.94 -17.28
C SER A 250 -4.11 11.38 -15.87
N ILE A 251 -3.92 12.22 -14.85
CA ILE A 251 -4.15 11.81 -13.45
C ILE A 251 -5.61 11.33 -13.28
N GLN A 252 -6.58 12.01 -13.88
CA GLN A 252 -7.98 11.61 -13.78
C GLN A 252 -8.25 10.25 -14.41
N GLN A 253 -7.70 9.95 -15.58
CA GLN A 253 -7.87 8.64 -16.23
C GLN A 253 -7.35 7.50 -15.35
N GLN A 254 -6.24 7.72 -14.65
CA GLN A 254 -5.70 6.72 -13.73
C GLN A 254 -6.59 6.56 -12.48
N MET A 255 -7.10 7.66 -11.94
CA MET A 255 -8.01 7.64 -10.78
C MET A 255 -9.34 6.94 -11.07
N GLU A 256 -9.89 7.06 -12.27
CA GLU A 256 -11.17 6.44 -12.65
C GLU A 256 -11.16 4.92 -12.54
N VAL A 257 -10.01 4.29 -12.61
CA VAL A 257 -9.86 2.84 -12.39
C VAL A 257 -10.02 2.48 -10.92
N ASP A 258 -9.53 3.33 -10.01
CA ASP A 258 -9.54 3.07 -8.56
C ASP A 258 -10.89 3.40 -7.88
N PHE A 259 -11.70 4.28 -8.50
CA PHE A 259 -12.96 4.76 -7.92
C PHE A 259 -14.22 4.22 -8.63
N LYS A 260 -14.06 3.22 -9.49
CA LYS A 260 -15.17 2.41 -10.01
C LYS A 260 -15.44 1.28 -9.04
#